data_8ea93f6d0459bffc099a458db9383f08
#
_entry.id   8ea93f6d0459bffc099a458db9383f08
#
_cell.length_a   1.000
_cell.length_b   1.000
_cell.length_c   1.000
_cell.angle_alpha   90.00
_cell.angle_beta   90.00
_cell.angle_gamma   90.00
#
_symmetry.space_group_name_H-M   'P 1'
#
loop_
_entity.id
_entity.type
_entity.pdbx_description
1 polymer ?
#
loop_
_entity_poly.entity_id
_entity_poly.type
_entity_poly.pdbx_seq_one_letter_code
_entity_poly.pdbx_strand_id
1 'polypeptide(L)'
;FENLVHKNIVWLNFANDWFTGIKFPKESVMNIYKSGVIPSIRMLPWSYYGKYDFKYSLYKIVRGDFDKDLRQWARDLKKCDVPVMIDFAAEPNGDWFPWCGKLNGGNKKTDYGDKKEFDGPEIYRDAYRHVINLFREEKVTKATWVFHVNAVGSFTEEWNSIKNYYPGDD
;
A
#
# COMPACT_ATOMS: atom_id res chain seq x y z
N PHE A 1 -2.22 4.19 27.71
CA PHE A 1 -1.84 2.84 27.22
C PHE A 1 -0.47 2.43 27.76
N GLU A 2 0.58 3.23 27.59
CA GLU A 2 1.95 2.91 28.01
C GLU A 2 2.06 2.62 29.52
N ASN A 3 1.39 3.39 30.35
CA ASN A 3 1.34 3.14 31.81
C ASN A 3 0.66 1.81 32.15
N LEU A 4 -0.25 1.31 31.31
CA LEU A 4 -0.95 0.04 31.53
C LEU A 4 -0.10 -1.16 31.14
N VAL A 5 0.68 -1.04 30.07
CA VAL A 5 1.50 -2.15 29.52
C VAL A 5 2.96 -2.06 29.96
N HIS A 6 3.37 -1.00 30.65
CA HIS A 6 4.75 -0.71 31.07
C HIS A 6 5.76 -0.76 29.92
N LYS A 7 5.36 -0.32 28.72
CA LYS A 7 6.19 -0.26 27.52
C LYS A 7 5.86 0.98 26.71
N ASN A 8 6.87 1.57 26.10
CA ASN A 8 6.71 2.70 25.20
C ASN A 8 6.15 2.24 23.85
N ILE A 9 5.29 3.06 23.26
CA ILE A 9 4.83 2.88 21.87
C ILE A 9 5.98 3.28 20.95
N VAL A 10 6.34 2.39 20.03
CA VAL A 10 7.41 2.65 19.04
C VAL A 10 6.85 3.20 17.74
N TRP A 11 5.72 2.68 17.30
CA TRP A 11 5.04 3.12 16.08
C TRP A 11 3.52 3.09 16.26
N LEU A 12 2.82 3.93 15.50
CA LEU A 12 1.36 4.00 15.51
C LEU A 12 0.83 3.96 14.08
N ASN A 13 -0.02 2.97 13.81
CA ASN A 13 -0.65 2.78 12.51
C ASN A 13 -1.96 3.58 12.39
N PHE A 14 -2.18 4.19 11.22
CA PHE A 14 -3.43 4.86 10.90
C PHE A 14 -3.74 4.76 9.39
N ALA A 15 -5.02 4.85 9.04
CA ALA A 15 -5.48 4.78 7.66
C ALA A 15 -5.30 6.13 6.93
N ASN A 16 -4.85 6.06 5.69
CA ASN A 16 -4.85 7.15 4.71
C ASN A 16 -5.68 6.70 3.50
N ASP A 17 -7.00 6.78 3.66
CA ASP A 17 -7.96 6.53 2.58
C ASP A 17 -7.91 7.65 1.54
N TRP A 18 -8.16 7.30 0.26
CA TRP A 18 -8.15 8.28 -0.83
C TRP A 18 -9.53 8.86 -1.16
N PHE A 19 -10.43 8.93 -0.17
CA PHE A 19 -11.81 9.42 -0.35
C PHE A 19 -11.87 10.83 -0.92
N THR A 20 -11.00 11.71 -0.47
CA THR A 20 -10.89 13.09 -0.95
C THR A 20 -9.73 13.31 -1.92
N GLY A 21 -9.21 12.22 -2.50
CA GLY A 21 -8.04 12.22 -3.36
C GLY A 21 -6.77 11.71 -2.67
N ILE A 22 -5.72 11.53 -3.47
CA ILE A 22 -4.41 11.05 -3.01
C ILE A 22 -3.67 12.23 -2.38
N LYS A 23 -3.68 12.30 -1.04
CA LYS A 23 -3.08 13.41 -0.29
C LYS A 23 -2.24 12.89 0.87
N PHE A 24 -1.08 13.51 1.07
CA PHE A 24 -0.22 13.22 2.22
C PHE A 24 -0.88 13.69 3.52
N PRO A 25 -1.03 12.84 4.53
CA PRO A 25 -1.71 13.17 5.78
C PRO A 25 -0.76 13.89 6.76
N LYS A 26 -0.27 15.07 6.36
CA LYS A 26 0.79 15.81 7.05
C LYS A 26 0.50 16.05 8.54
N GLU A 27 -0.72 16.46 8.86
CA GLU A 27 -1.08 16.79 10.26
C GLU A 27 -0.97 15.55 11.15
N SER A 28 -1.56 14.42 10.74
CA SER A 28 -1.50 13.15 11.47
C SER A 28 -0.06 12.68 11.65
N VAL A 29 0.74 12.71 10.57
CA VAL A 29 2.15 12.32 10.60
C VAL A 29 2.94 13.17 11.58
N MET A 30 2.79 14.50 11.54
CA MET A 30 3.53 15.40 12.40
C MET A 30 3.10 15.30 13.87
N ASN A 31 1.81 15.08 14.14
CA ASN A 31 1.31 14.92 15.51
C ASN A 31 1.85 13.62 16.14
N ILE A 32 1.83 12.50 15.39
CA ILE A 32 2.39 11.22 15.84
C ILE A 32 3.90 11.36 16.08
N TYR A 33 4.63 11.92 15.12
CA TYR A 33 6.07 12.07 15.23
C TYR A 33 6.49 12.96 16.42
N LYS A 34 5.79 14.07 16.66
CA LYS A 34 6.05 14.96 17.81
C LYS A 34 5.80 14.30 19.17
N SER A 35 4.99 13.25 19.22
CA SER A 35 4.81 12.45 20.45
C SER A 35 5.92 11.41 20.68
N GLY A 36 6.96 11.40 19.84
CA GLY A 36 8.08 10.46 19.95
C GLY A 36 7.82 9.08 19.31
N VAL A 37 6.76 8.94 18.51
CA VAL A 37 6.31 7.69 17.90
C VAL A 37 6.51 7.75 16.38
N ILE A 38 6.89 6.62 15.76
CA ILE A 38 7.03 6.53 14.31
C ILE A 38 5.64 6.40 13.65
N PRO A 39 5.26 7.31 12.74
CA PRO A 39 4.02 7.17 11.99
C PRO A 39 4.05 5.96 11.04
N SER A 40 3.06 5.08 11.12
CA SER A 40 2.84 3.98 10.20
C SER A 40 1.57 4.25 9.40
N ILE A 41 1.72 4.51 8.11
CA ILE A 41 0.66 4.99 7.24
C ILE A 41 0.14 3.83 6.40
N ARG A 42 -1.11 3.42 6.62
CA ARG A 42 -1.78 2.47 5.74
C ARG A 42 -2.40 3.23 4.57
N MET A 43 -1.73 3.22 3.43
CA MET A 43 -2.14 3.88 2.19
C MET A 43 -3.14 3.00 1.44
N LEU A 44 -4.41 3.38 1.47
CA LEU A 44 -5.54 2.56 1.00
C LEU A 44 -6.18 3.17 -0.27
N PRO A 45 -6.01 2.53 -1.45
CA PRO A 45 -6.47 3.06 -2.73
C PRO A 45 -7.97 2.80 -2.97
N TRP A 46 -8.84 3.44 -2.19
CA TRP A 46 -10.29 3.46 -2.41
C TRP A 46 -10.90 4.85 -2.20
N SER A 47 -12.02 5.11 -2.89
CA SER A 47 -12.74 6.40 -2.82
C SER A 47 -13.97 6.36 -1.90
N TYR A 48 -14.37 5.19 -1.48
CA TYR A 48 -15.38 4.92 -0.45
C TYR A 48 -15.18 3.48 0.08
N TYR A 49 -15.77 3.15 1.22
CA TYR A 49 -15.68 1.79 1.74
C TYR A 49 -16.53 0.82 0.91
N GLY A 50 -15.89 0.14 -0.03
CA GLY A 50 -16.57 -0.81 -0.89
C GLY A 50 -15.64 -1.75 -1.64
N LYS A 51 -15.94 -3.05 -1.57
CA LYS A 51 -15.17 -4.12 -2.23
C LYS A 51 -15.01 -3.91 -3.75
N TYR A 52 -15.97 -3.23 -4.38
CA TYR A 52 -16.01 -3.02 -5.82
C TYR A 52 -15.72 -1.57 -6.22
N ASP A 53 -14.98 -0.84 -5.38
CA ASP A 53 -14.50 0.49 -5.73
C ASP A 53 -13.23 0.41 -6.59
N PHE A 54 -13.38 0.56 -7.89
CA PHE A 54 -12.27 0.54 -8.85
C PHE A 54 -11.86 1.94 -9.34
N LYS A 55 -12.20 3.00 -8.61
CA LYS A 55 -11.75 4.36 -8.96
C LYS A 55 -10.22 4.43 -9.01
N TYR A 56 -9.56 3.88 -8.01
CA TYR A 56 -8.10 3.80 -7.89
C TYR A 56 -7.60 2.36 -8.14
N SER A 57 -8.08 1.71 -9.20
CA SER A 57 -7.71 0.30 -9.49
C SER A 57 -6.20 0.14 -9.73
N LEU A 58 -5.67 -1.06 -9.44
CA LEU A 58 -4.28 -1.40 -9.65
C LEU A 58 -3.82 -1.15 -11.10
N TYR A 59 -4.67 -1.46 -12.09
CA TYR A 59 -4.41 -1.20 -13.52
C TYR A 59 -4.18 0.29 -13.81
N LYS A 60 -4.96 1.17 -13.21
CA LYS A 60 -4.80 2.63 -13.36
C LYS A 60 -3.54 3.13 -12.68
N ILE A 61 -3.20 2.56 -11.53
CA ILE A 61 -1.96 2.88 -10.82
C ILE A 61 -0.76 2.51 -11.69
N VAL A 62 -0.68 1.26 -12.18
CA VAL A 62 0.41 0.80 -13.05
C VAL A 62 0.51 1.62 -14.34
N ARG A 63 -0.62 2.04 -14.91
CA ARG A 63 -0.67 2.89 -16.11
C ARG A 63 -0.20 4.32 -15.86
N GLY A 64 -0.06 4.74 -14.60
CA GLY A 64 0.40 6.08 -14.23
C GLY A 64 -0.70 7.14 -14.15
N ASP A 65 -1.97 6.76 -14.16
CA ASP A 65 -3.10 7.71 -14.10
C ASP A 65 -3.05 8.63 -12.88
N PHE A 66 -2.33 8.21 -11.82
CA PHE A 66 -2.23 8.93 -10.55
C PHE A 66 -0.81 9.40 -10.21
N ASP A 67 0.14 9.29 -11.14
CA ASP A 67 1.55 9.62 -10.90
C ASP A 67 1.75 11.03 -10.37
N LYS A 68 1.01 11.99 -10.91
CA LYS A 68 1.08 13.39 -10.48
C LYS A 68 0.77 13.52 -8.98
N ASP A 69 -0.30 12.88 -8.52
CA ASP A 69 -0.77 12.98 -7.13
C ASP A 69 0.13 12.15 -6.19
N LEU A 70 0.57 10.96 -6.61
CA LEU A 70 1.52 10.12 -5.88
C LEU A 70 2.88 10.82 -5.71
N ARG A 71 3.39 11.46 -6.76
CA ARG A 71 4.62 12.27 -6.68
C ARG A 71 4.44 13.48 -5.75
N GLN A 72 3.27 14.12 -5.78
CA GLN A 72 2.99 15.22 -4.85
C GLN A 72 2.99 14.73 -3.40
N TRP A 73 2.36 13.58 -3.13
CA TRP A 73 2.37 12.92 -1.83
C TRP A 73 3.82 12.63 -1.37
N ALA A 74 4.64 12.06 -2.24
CA ALA A 74 6.06 11.78 -1.97
C ALA A 74 6.87 13.05 -1.66
N ARG A 75 6.68 14.13 -2.43
CA ARG A 75 7.32 15.42 -2.18
C ARG A 75 6.90 16.04 -0.85
N ASP A 76 5.65 15.90 -0.46
CA ASP A 76 5.15 16.45 0.80
C ASP A 76 5.68 15.66 2.01
N LEU A 77 5.81 14.32 1.91
CA LEU A 77 6.54 13.52 2.89
C LEU A 77 8.00 13.97 3.01
N LYS A 78 8.70 14.10 1.88
CA LYS A 78 10.10 14.52 1.86
C LYS A 78 10.33 15.87 2.54
N LYS A 79 9.39 16.84 2.36
CA LYS A 79 9.46 18.14 3.03
C LYS A 79 9.29 18.05 4.55
N CYS A 80 8.57 17.04 5.05
CA CYS A 80 8.41 16.84 6.49
C CYS A 80 9.67 16.27 7.14
N ASP A 81 10.51 15.58 6.36
CA ASP A 81 11.80 15.02 6.76
C ASP A 81 11.76 14.13 8.01
N VAL A 82 10.66 13.40 8.22
CA VAL A 82 10.46 12.48 9.33
C VAL A 82 10.45 11.02 8.86
N PRO A 83 10.94 10.06 9.66
CA PRO A 83 10.84 8.64 9.33
C PRO A 83 9.36 8.20 9.38
N VAL A 84 8.95 7.42 8.39
CA VAL A 84 7.62 6.82 8.33
C VAL A 84 7.68 5.37 7.87
N MET A 85 6.71 4.58 8.26
CA MET A 85 6.40 3.29 7.65
C MET A 85 5.22 3.47 6.70
N ILE A 86 5.26 2.84 5.53
CA ILE A 86 4.17 2.89 4.54
C ILE A 86 3.73 1.48 4.20
N ASP A 87 2.46 1.20 4.43
CA ASP A 87 1.77 -0.03 4.10
C ASP A 87 0.80 0.27 2.95
N PHE A 88 1.21 -0.03 1.71
CA PHE A 88 0.40 0.23 0.52
C PHE A 88 -0.47 -0.97 0.18
N ALA A 89 -1.79 -0.73 0.02
CA ALA A 89 -2.75 -1.74 -0.44
C ALA A 89 -2.66 -3.05 0.36
N ALA A 90 -2.80 -2.96 1.69
CA ALA A 90 -2.67 -4.06 2.64
C ALA A 90 -3.55 -5.28 2.29
N GLU A 91 -3.09 -6.48 2.66
CA GLU A 91 -3.83 -7.75 2.59
C GLU A 91 -4.32 -8.10 1.16
N PRO A 92 -3.45 -8.04 0.13
CA PRO A 92 -3.85 -8.31 -1.25
C PRO A 92 -4.33 -9.74 -1.48
N ASN A 93 -3.94 -10.68 -0.61
CA ASN A 93 -4.32 -12.08 -0.63
C ASN A 93 -5.68 -12.37 0.06
N GLY A 94 -6.38 -11.32 0.51
CA GLY A 94 -7.76 -11.41 0.98
C GLY A 94 -8.80 -11.37 -0.16
N ASP A 95 -10.07 -11.11 0.19
CA ASP A 95 -11.15 -10.94 -0.80
C ASP A 95 -12.11 -9.80 -0.47
N TRP A 96 -11.71 -8.89 0.42
CA TRP A 96 -12.55 -7.79 0.94
C TRP A 96 -12.18 -6.40 0.42
N PHE A 97 -10.99 -6.24 -0.15
CA PHE A 97 -10.54 -4.95 -0.68
C PHE A 97 -10.55 -4.92 -2.22
N PRO A 98 -10.79 -3.76 -2.86
CA PRO A 98 -10.80 -3.65 -4.33
C PRO A 98 -9.47 -3.99 -4.98
N TRP A 99 -8.36 -3.90 -4.26
CA TRP A 99 -7.02 -4.27 -4.73
C TRP A 99 -6.64 -5.73 -4.48
N CYS A 100 -7.52 -6.56 -3.88
CA CYS A 100 -7.24 -7.98 -3.71
C CYS A 100 -7.07 -8.68 -5.05
N GLY A 101 -6.08 -9.59 -5.15
CA GLY A 101 -5.77 -10.32 -6.36
C GLY A 101 -6.97 -11.03 -6.97
N LYS A 102 -7.87 -11.58 -6.13
CA LYS A 102 -9.12 -12.21 -6.58
C LYS A 102 -9.98 -11.31 -7.47
N LEU A 103 -10.01 -10.00 -7.21
CA LEU A 103 -10.79 -9.02 -7.96
C LEU A 103 -10.02 -8.41 -9.15
N ASN A 104 -8.72 -8.70 -9.25
CA ASN A 104 -7.82 -8.14 -10.24
C ASN A 104 -7.18 -9.23 -11.13
N GLY A 105 -7.96 -10.19 -11.57
CA GLY A 105 -7.53 -11.28 -12.46
C GLY A 105 -7.44 -12.65 -11.78
N GLY A 106 -7.18 -12.70 -10.47
CA GLY A 106 -7.13 -13.95 -9.69
C GLY A 106 -6.10 -14.93 -10.25
N ASN A 107 -6.57 -16.16 -10.53
CA ASN A 107 -5.74 -17.25 -11.07
C ASN A 107 -5.60 -17.26 -12.60
N LYS A 108 -6.14 -16.27 -13.29
CA LYS A 108 -5.93 -16.15 -14.74
C LYS A 108 -4.45 -15.91 -15.05
N LYS A 109 -4.08 -16.16 -16.31
CA LYS A 109 -2.72 -15.93 -16.84
C LYS A 109 -2.78 -15.33 -18.25
N THR A 110 -3.84 -14.63 -18.57
CA THR A 110 -4.15 -14.24 -19.96
C THR A 110 -4.44 -12.77 -20.14
N ASP A 111 -4.86 -12.09 -19.08
CA ASP A 111 -5.43 -10.74 -19.17
C ASP A 111 -4.40 -9.67 -18.79
N TYR A 112 -3.30 -10.07 -18.09
CA TYR A 112 -2.24 -9.17 -17.66
C TYR A 112 -0.83 -9.81 -17.75
N GLY A 113 0.20 -9.02 -18.00
CA GLY A 113 1.62 -9.32 -17.83
C GLY A 113 2.13 -10.63 -18.47
N ASP A 114 2.92 -11.40 -17.70
CA ASP A 114 3.55 -12.65 -18.16
C ASP A 114 2.58 -13.83 -18.06
N LYS A 115 2.35 -14.53 -19.15
CA LYS A 115 1.48 -15.73 -19.24
C LYS A 115 1.92 -16.90 -18.34
N LYS A 116 3.08 -16.83 -17.71
CA LYS A 116 3.55 -17.81 -16.71
C LYS A 116 3.10 -17.44 -15.30
N GLU A 117 2.79 -16.19 -15.06
CA GLU A 117 2.39 -15.63 -13.77
C GLU A 117 0.86 -15.59 -13.62
N PHE A 118 0.39 -15.44 -12.41
CA PHE A 118 -1.04 -15.23 -12.13
C PHE A 118 -1.36 -13.74 -12.15
N ASP A 119 -2.34 -13.33 -12.95
CA ASP A 119 -2.70 -11.93 -13.21
C ASP A 119 -2.94 -11.13 -11.91
N GLY A 120 -3.69 -11.71 -10.94
CA GLY A 120 -4.03 -11.01 -9.71
C GLY A 120 -2.84 -10.65 -8.83
N PRO A 121 -1.94 -11.59 -8.49
CA PRO A 121 -0.69 -11.30 -7.80
C PRO A 121 0.26 -10.41 -8.60
N GLU A 122 0.37 -10.61 -9.92
CA GLU A 122 1.29 -9.86 -10.77
C GLU A 122 0.94 -8.38 -10.82
N ILE A 123 -0.31 -8.04 -11.12
CA ILE A 123 -0.75 -6.62 -11.15
C ILE A 123 -0.58 -5.93 -9.80
N TYR A 124 -0.74 -6.66 -8.69
CA TYR A 124 -0.50 -6.10 -7.37
C TYR A 124 0.98 -5.76 -7.16
N ARG A 125 1.90 -6.71 -7.49
CA ARG A 125 3.34 -6.47 -7.40
C ARG A 125 3.77 -5.27 -8.23
N ASP A 126 3.25 -5.18 -9.46
CA ASP A 126 3.60 -4.09 -10.37
C ASP A 126 3.08 -2.75 -9.87
N ALA A 127 1.86 -2.69 -9.34
CA ALA A 127 1.34 -1.48 -8.72
C ALA A 127 2.16 -1.07 -7.48
N TYR A 128 2.54 -2.04 -6.63
CA TYR A 128 3.36 -1.80 -5.45
C TYR A 128 4.73 -1.23 -5.84
N ARG A 129 5.41 -1.87 -6.80
CA ARG A 129 6.71 -1.43 -7.35
C ARG A 129 6.61 -0.06 -8.00
N HIS A 130 5.54 0.18 -8.78
CA HIS A 130 5.30 1.46 -9.43
C HIS A 130 5.25 2.61 -8.41
N VAL A 131 4.48 2.45 -7.33
CA VAL A 131 4.39 3.45 -6.27
C VAL A 131 5.76 3.68 -5.61
N ILE A 132 6.48 2.62 -5.25
CA ILE A 132 7.83 2.75 -4.66
C ILE A 132 8.77 3.50 -5.60
N ASN A 133 8.77 3.18 -6.89
CA ASN A 133 9.65 3.81 -7.87
C ASN A 133 9.38 5.32 -7.98
N LEU A 134 8.11 5.75 -7.96
CA LEU A 134 7.77 7.17 -7.93
C LEU A 134 8.38 7.88 -6.70
N PHE A 135 8.33 7.25 -5.54
CA PHE A 135 8.93 7.79 -4.31
C PHE A 135 10.46 7.84 -4.37
N ARG A 136 11.10 6.82 -4.96
CA ARG A 136 12.55 6.78 -5.19
C ARG A 136 12.99 7.90 -6.16
N GLU A 137 12.26 8.09 -7.25
CA GLU A 137 12.52 9.17 -8.21
C GLU A 137 12.40 10.57 -7.57
N GLU A 138 11.45 10.74 -6.65
CA GLU A 138 11.31 11.97 -5.85
C GLU A 138 12.36 12.06 -4.72
N LYS A 139 13.25 11.04 -4.59
CA LYS A 139 14.34 10.96 -3.60
C LYS A 139 13.83 11.01 -2.15
N VAL A 140 12.77 10.26 -1.88
CA VAL A 140 12.29 10.00 -0.51
C VAL A 140 13.17 8.92 0.12
N THR A 141 13.88 9.24 1.19
CA THR A 141 14.86 8.34 1.84
C THR A 141 14.45 7.88 3.24
N LYS A 142 13.40 8.48 3.82
CA LYS A 142 12.94 8.18 5.18
C LYS A 142 11.63 7.38 5.22
N ALA A 143 11.27 6.71 4.12
CA ALA A 143 10.14 5.81 4.05
C ALA A 143 10.60 4.35 4.12
N THR A 144 10.04 3.59 5.06
CA THR A 144 10.18 2.13 5.13
C THR A 144 8.90 1.50 4.60
N TRP A 145 9.01 0.69 3.56
CA TRP A 145 7.87 0.02 2.96
C TRP A 145 7.53 -1.27 3.70
N VAL A 146 6.26 -1.49 3.94
CA VAL A 146 5.74 -2.66 4.66
C VAL A 146 4.89 -3.48 3.71
N PHE A 147 5.34 -4.70 3.40
CA PHE A 147 4.51 -5.67 2.70
C PHE A 147 3.61 -6.38 3.70
N HIS A 148 2.33 -6.01 3.69
CA HIS A 148 1.34 -6.47 4.65
C HIS A 148 0.36 -7.44 3.99
N VAL A 149 0.40 -8.70 4.41
CA VAL A 149 -0.46 -9.78 3.95
C VAL A 149 -1.40 -10.27 5.04
N ASN A 150 -2.52 -10.85 4.66
CA ASN A 150 -3.34 -11.61 5.60
C ASN A 150 -2.67 -12.96 5.90
N ALA A 151 -2.37 -13.20 7.18
CA ALA A 151 -1.71 -14.42 7.65
C ALA A 151 -2.62 -15.65 7.59
N VAL A 152 -3.92 -15.44 7.77
CA VAL A 152 -4.94 -16.50 7.64
C VAL A 152 -5.59 -16.32 6.28
N GLY A 153 -4.96 -16.85 5.23
CA GLY A 153 -5.45 -16.72 3.86
C GLY A 153 -6.89 -17.22 3.72
N SER A 154 -7.76 -16.38 3.19
CA SER A 154 -9.14 -16.78 2.84
C SER A 154 -9.19 -17.84 1.73
N PHE A 155 -8.02 -18.07 1.08
CA PHE A 155 -7.86 -18.96 -0.06
C PHE A 155 -6.60 -19.79 0.10
N THR A 156 -6.76 -21.11 0.02
CA THR A 156 -5.66 -22.09 0.09
C THR A 156 -5.09 -22.42 -1.30
N GLU A 157 -5.58 -21.75 -2.34
CA GLU A 157 -5.15 -22.01 -3.72
C GLU A 157 -3.73 -21.51 -3.97
N GLU A 158 -2.98 -22.26 -4.77
CA GLU A 158 -1.57 -21.96 -5.10
C GLU A 158 -1.37 -20.53 -5.63
N TRP A 159 -2.28 -20.08 -6.50
CA TRP A 159 -2.18 -18.74 -7.08
C TRP A 159 -2.24 -17.62 -6.04
N ASN A 160 -2.98 -17.84 -4.92
CA ASN A 160 -3.16 -16.87 -3.84
C ASN A 160 -2.11 -16.96 -2.73
N SER A 161 -1.05 -17.72 -2.96
CA SER A 161 0.07 -17.81 -2.03
C SER A 161 0.75 -16.45 -1.82
N ILE A 162 1.11 -16.12 -0.60
CA ILE A 162 1.79 -14.89 -0.19
C ILE A 162 3.02 -14.60 -1.06
N LYS A 163 3.80 -15.64 -1.40
CA LYS A 163 5.00 -15.54 -2.25
C LYS A 163 4.72 -14.94 -3.63
N ASN A 164 3.50 -15.16 -4.18
CA ASN A 164 3.13 -14.64 -5.49
C ASN A 164 2.85 -13.13 -5.48
N TYR A 165 2.56 -12.56 -4.31
CA TYR A 165 2.33 -11.12 -4.10
C TYR A 165 3.59 -10.35 -3.69
N TYR A 166 4.66 -11.07 -3.34
CA TYR A 166 5.86 -10.41 -2.80
C TYR A 166 6.54 -9.52 -3.84
N PRO A 167 6.65 -8.19 -3.59
CA PRO A 167 7.14 -7.24 -4.59
C PRO A 167 8.66 -7.25 -4.78
N GLY A 168 9.41 -7.95 -3.93
CA GLY A 168 10.87 -7.96 -3.92
C GLY A 168 11.45 -7.15 -2.77
N ASP A 169 12.78 -7.20 -2.63
CA ASP A 169 13.56 -6.53 -1.56
C ASP A 169 14.16 -5.19 -2.00
N ASP A 170 13.98 -4.80 -3.25
CA ASP A 170 14.63 -3.62 -3.86
C ASP A 170 14.01 -2.29 -3.44
#